data_d0b9b08fde7aa1ced0e05bb74191c38f
#
_entry.id   d0b9b08fde7aa1ced0e05bb74191c38f
#
_cell.length_a   1.000
_cell.length_b   1.000
_cell.length_c   1.000
_cell.angle_alpha   90.00
_cell.angle_beta   90.00
_cell.angle_gamma   90.00
#
_symmetry.space_group_name_H-M   'P 1'
#
loop_
_entity.id
_entity.type
_entity.pdbx_description
1 polymer ?
#
loop_
_entity_poly.entity_id
_entity_poly.type
_entity_poly.pdbx_seq_one_letter_code
_entity_poly.pdbx_strand_id
1 'polypeptide(L)'
;SSISSSQSESYKLRGYDVSNDLIGVSGIESAFEDQLKGTKGGITVKVNSQGRTTEELFKLESYQGNNVHLTIDKGVQYAAQEALKDQILALQSQGLASANRGAVVAIEVNTGRVIAMASYPDFDPNDFAIPSELSTEKYNEYFNPDLESFGVKHIQSTGARGTLDELFPINDDGVRIDKYDLYPRSMLNYATQGFVPPGSTFKPLTAVAGLMDGAITENDTVNDVGLWSSEYTGSQVLENFQKIGHGVTDVRKALEVSSNYFFYETAIRLYVKNGANIDALNSIARYAWKFGLGVEQGKTASTGIQIYENFGQT
;
A
#
# COMPACT_ATOMS: atom_id res chain seq x y z
N SER A 1 -14.64 -9.07 11.69
CA SER A 1 -13.77 -9.44 12.82
C SER A 1 -14.48 -9.24 14.16
N SER A 2 -14.13 -10.04 15.19
CA SER A 2 -14.65 -9.86 16.54
C SER A 2 -14.14 -8.58 17.19
N ILE A 3 -14.94 -7.99 18.07
CA ILE A 3 -14.58 -6.77 18.80
C ILE A 3 -13.56 -7.11 19.90
N SER A 4 -12.41 -6.43 19.88
CA SER A 4 -11.37 -6.65 20.89
C SER A 4 -11.77 -6.08 22.25
N SER A 5 -11.16 -6.60 23.32
CA SER A 5 -11.41 -6.11 24.69
C SER A 5 -11.09 -4.60 24.85
N SER A 6 -10.09 -4.09 24.19
CA SER A 6 -9.71 -2.67 24.20
C SER A 6 -10.73 -1.76 23.51
N GLN A 7 -11.51 -2.29 22.55
CA GLN A 7 -12.53 -1.56 21.81
C GLN A 7 -13.93 -1.72 22.38
N SER A 8 -14.10 -2.67 23.31
CA SER A 8 -15.40 -3.12 23.84
C SER A 8 -16.30 -1.96 24.32
N GLU A 9 -15.78 -1.03 25.12
CA GLU A 9 -16.60 0.09 25.64
C GLU A 9 -17.09 1.03 24.53
N SER A 10 -16.21 1.39 23.59
CA SER A 10 -16.56 2.25 22.47
C SER A 10 -17.64 1.64 21.60
N TYR A 11 -17.54 0.34 21.30
CA TYR A 11 -18.54 -0.35 20.47
C TYR A 11 -19.86 -0.60 21.20
N LYS A 12 -19.84 -0.87 22.52
CA LYS A 12 -21.08 -0.89 23.34
C LYS A 12 -21.86 0.40 23.25
N LEU A 13 -21.18 1.56 23.36
CA LEU A 13 -21.82 2.87 23.21
C LEU A 13 -22.44 3.09 21.83
N ARG A 14 -21.92 2.42 20.80
CA ARG A 14 -22.45 2.41 19.42
C ARG A 14 -23.55 1.36 19.20
N GLY A 15 -23.97 0.63 20.24
CA GLY A 15 -25.06 -0.35 20.21
C GLY A 15 -24.65 -1.74 19.74
N TYR A 16 -23.36 -2.10 19.82
CA TYR A 16 -22.89 -3.44 19.47
C TYR A 16 -22.97 -4.40 20.66
N ASP A 17 -23.31 -5.63 20.36
CA ASP A 17 -23.09 -6.76 21.27
C ASP A 17 -21.65 -7.25 21.09
N VAL A 18 -20.77 -6.82 21.98
CA VAL A 18 -19.33 -7.10 21.89
C VAL A 18 -18.95 -8.57 21.95
N SER A 19 -19.89 -9.43 22.36
CA SER A 19 -19.66 -10.89 22.42
C SER A 19 -19.99 -11.60 21.13
N ASN A 20 -20.91 -11.04 20.32
CA ASN A 20 -21.48 -11.75 19.18
C ASN A 20 -21.38 -10.97 17.85
N ASP A 21 -21.20 -9.65 17.92
CA ASP A 21 -21.12 -8.86 16.68
C ASP A 21 -19.76 -8.92 16.02
N LEU A 22 -19.81 -8.89 14.71
CA LEU A 22 -18.64 -8.64 13.87
C LEU A 22 -18.58 -7.17 13.47
N ILE A 23 -17.36 -6.69 13.30
CA ILE A 23 -17.08 -5.33 12.81
C ILE A 23 -16.19 -5.38 11.58
N GLY A 24 -16.33 -4.42 10.70
CA GLY A 24 -15.41 -4.14 9.61
C GLY A 24 -14.11 -3.53 10.17
N VAL A 25 -12.97 -4.20 9.93
CA VAL A 25 -11.67 -3.74 10.44
C VAL A 25 -10.86 -3.03 9.36
N SER A 26 -11.08 -3.38 8.10
CA SER A 26 -10.36 -2.81 6.96
C SER A 26 -11.22 -2.73 5.72
N GLY A 27 -10.72 -2.02 4.70
CA GLY A 27 -11.35 -1.92 3.39
C GLY A 27 -12.78 -1.35 3.45
N ILE A 28 -13.63 -1.86 2.59
CA ILE A 28 -15.02 -1.42 2.43
C ILE A 28 -15.86 -1.67 3.69
N GLU A 29 -15.66 -2.80 4.36
CA GLU A 29 -16.40 -3.11 5.59
C GLU A 29 -16.14 -2.07 6.69
N SER A 30 -14.89 -1.65 6.87
CA SER A 30 -14.55 -0.60 7.84
C SER A 30 -15.05 0.77 7.42
N ALA A 31 -14.88 1.12 6.15
CA ALA A 31 -15.27 2.44 5.63
C ALA A 31 -16.78 2.67 5.64
N PHE A 32 -17.58 1.61 5.46
CA PHE A 32 -19.04 1.66 5.38
C PHE A 32 -19.72 0.89 6.51
N GLU A 33 -19.03 0.66 7.64
CA GLU A 33 -19.55 -0.08 8.79
C GLU A 33 -20.95 0.42 9.23
N ASP A 34 -21.13 1.73 9.37
CA ASP A 34 -22.40 2.31 9.84
C ASP A 34 -23.55 2.13 8.86
N GLN A 35 -23.26 2.00 7.55
CA GLN A 35 -24.25 1.70 6.51
C GLN A 35 -24.57 0.21 6.44
N LEU A 36 -23.56 -0.65 6.66
CA LEU A 36 -23.69 -2.10 6.48
C LEU A 36 -24.31 -2.81 7.68
N LYS A 37 -24.08 -2.33 8.91
CA LYS A 37 -24.43 -3.04 10.14
C LYS A 37 -25.93 -3.22 10.41
N GLY A 38 -26.79 -2.40 9.84
CA GLY A 38 -28.23 -2.40 10.13
C GLY A 38 -28.60 -1.99 11.55
N THR A 39 -29.83 -2.25 11.94
CA THR A 39 -30.35 -1.99 13.29
C THR A 39 -30.88 -3.28 13.90
N LYS A 40 -30.43 -3.62 15.09
CA LYS A 40 -30.87 -4.81 15.79
C LYS A 40 -32.31 -4.68 16.27
N GLY A 41 -33.04 -5.75 16.15
CA GLY A 41 -34.29 -5.95 16.85
C GLY A 41 -34.07 -6.49 18.28
N GLY A 42 -35.14 -6.54 19.04
CA GLY A 42 -35.12 -7.10 20.38
C GLY A 42 -36.52 -7.48 20.84
N ILE A 43 -36.60 -8.49 21.67
CA ILE A 43 -37.87 -8.94 22.29
C ILE A 43 -37.69 -8.91 23.80
N THR A 44 -38.55 -8.14 24.48
CA THR A 44 -38.65 -8.19 25.94
C THR A 44 -39.71 -9.17 26.30
N VAL A 45 -39.35 -10.19 27.07
CA VAL A 45 -40.25 -11.26 27.46
C VAL A 45 -40.34 -11.36 29.00
N LYS A 46 -41.50 -11.74 29.47
CA LYS A 46 -41.71 -12.16 30.86
C LYS A 46 -41.44 -13.67 30.98
N VAL A 47 -40.63 -14.05 31.92
CA VAL A 47 -40.31 -15.45 32.15
C VAL A 47 -40.81 -15.92 33.51
N ASN A 48 -41.16 -17.20 33.64
CA ASN A 48 -41.48 -17.83 34.92
C ASN A 48 -40.19 -18.21 35.69
N SER A 49 -40.38 -18.78 36.87
CA SER A 49 -39.26 -19.22 37.74
C SER A 49 -38.36 -20.30 37.12
N GLN A 50 -38.78 -20.91 35.99
CA GLN A 50 -38.00 -21.92 35.27
C GLN A 50 -37.34 -21.35 34.01
N GLY A 51 -37.37 -20.01 33.83
CA GLY A 51 -36.78 -19.35 32.66
C GLY A 51 -37.60 -19.48 31.35
N ARG A 52 -38.82 -20.02 31.41
CA ARG A 52 -39.67 -20.16 30.21
C ARG A 52 -40.45 -18.86 29.98
N THR A 53 -40.44 -18.40 28.72
CA THR A 53 -41.23 -17.23 28.29
C THR A 53 -42.72 -17.47 28.55
N THR A 54 -43.37 -16.56 29.27
CA THR A 54 -44.81 -16.59 29.57
C THR A 54 -45.57 -15.51 28.80
N GLU A 55 -44.95 -14.42 28.46
CA GLU A 55 -45.56 -13.29 27.79
C GLU A 55 -44.49 -12.49 27.05
N GLU A 56 -44.78 -12.04 25.83
CA GLU A 56 -44.01 -11.07 25.09
C GLU A 56 -44.52 -9.68 25.42
N LEU A 57 -43.66 -8.84 26.05
CA LEU A 57 -44.06 -7.50 26.54
C LEU A 57 -43.80 -6.43 25.48
N PHE A 58 -42.71 -6.56 24.73
CA PHE A 58 -42.34 -5.58 23.71
C PHE A 58 -41.47 -6.25 22.64
N LYS A 59 -41.70 -5.86 21.39
CA LYS A 59 -40.89 -6.27 20.25
C LYS A 59 -40.39 -5.06 19.52
N LEU A 60 -39.07 -4.96 19.33
CA LEU A 60 -38.40 -4.03 18.45
C LEU A 60 -38.07 -4.76 17.15
N GLU A 61 -38.53 -4.22 16.02
CA GLU A 61 -38.20 -4.81 14.71
C GLU A 61 -36.71 -4.57 14.36
N SER A 62 -36.12 -5.55 13.70
CA SER A 62 -34.79 -5.41 13.13
C SER A 62 -34.83 -4.84 11.72
N TYR A 63 -33.87 -4.02 11.36
CA TYR A 63 -33.71 -3.51 10.01
C TYR A 63 -32.34 -3.90 9.47
N GLN A 64 -32.33 -4.47 8.25
CA GLN A 64 -31.07 -4.81 7.57
C GLN A 64 -30.28 -3.55 7.23
N GLY A 65 -28.94 -3.68 7.09
CA GLY A 65 -28.08 -2.61 6.63
C GLY A 65 -28.33 -2.26 5.16
N ASN A 66 -27.76 -1.15 4.76
CA ASN A 66 -27.86 -0.66 3.39
C ASN A 66 -26.92 -1.42 2.45
N ASN A 67 -27.27 -1.45 1.17
CA ASN A 67 -26.37 -1.93 0.15
C ASN A 67 -25.31 -0.87 -0.19
N VAL A 68 -24.08 -1.30 -0.37
CA VAL A 68 -22.98 -0.47 -0.89
C VAL A 68 -22.66 -0.90 -2.32
N HIS A 69 -22.75 0.03 -3.26
CA HIS A 69 -22.44 -0.20 -4.67
C HIS A 69 -21.03 0.34 -4.96
N LEU A 70 -20.14 -0.55 -5.39
CA LEU A 70 -18.77 -0.22 -5.74
C LEU A 70 -18.66 0.09 -7.23
N THR A 71 -17.58 0.80 -7.59
CA THR A 71 -17.21 1.04 -8.99
C THR A 71 -16.40 -0.12 -9.58
N ILE A 72 -16.04 -1.10 -8.76
CA ILE A 72 -15.30 -2.29 -9.17
C ILE A 72 -16.12 -3.10 -10.17
N ASP A 73 -15.52 -3.39 -11.34
CA ASP A 73 -16.05 -4.39 -12.27
C ASP A 73 -15.56 -5.77 -11.88
N LYS A 74 -16.48 -6.69 -11.60
CA LYS A 74 -16.16 -8.04 -11.13
C LYS A 74 -15.25 -8.81 -12.10
N GLY A 75 -15.47 -8.67 -13.41
CA GLY A 75 -14.69 -9.38 -14.42
C GLY A 75 -13.25 -8.85 -14.51
N VAL A 76 -13.11 -7.52 -14.51
CA VAL A 76 -11.79 -6.86 -14.53
C VAL A 76 -11.02 -7.14 -13.23
N GLN A 77 -11.70 -7.09 -12.07
CA GLN A 77 -11.10 -7.41 -10.78
C GLN A 77 -10.55 -8.84 -10.74
N TYR A 78 -11.36 -9.81 -11.16
CA TYR A 78 -10.94 -11.21 -11.18
C TYR A 78 -9.75 -11.43 -12.13
N ALA A 79 -9.81 -10.87 -13.34
CA ALA A 79 -8.71 -10.95 -14.30
C ALA A 79 -7.42 -10.31 -13.76
N ALA A 80 -7.52 -9.18 -13.05
CA ALA A 80 -6.37 -8.51 -12.44
C ALA A 80 -5.75 -9.36 -11.32
N GLN A 81 -6.56 -9.99 -10.46
CA GLN A 81 -6.07 -10.86 -9.38
C GLN A 81 -5.34 -12.08 -9.93
N GLU A 82 -5.94 -12.82 -10.87
CA GLU A 82 -5.32 -14.00 -11.46
C GLU A 82 -4.04 -13.63 -12.22
N ALA A 83 -4.06 -12.58 -13.05
CA ALA A 83 -2.89 -12.14 -13.80
C ALA A 83 -1.73 -11.71 -12.88
N LEU A 84 -2.03 -11.00 -11.79
CA LEU A 84 -1.02 -10.59 -10.81
C LEU A 84 -0.38 -11.79 -10.13
N LYS A 85 -1.19 -12.72 -9.65
CA LYS A 85 -0.75 -13.97 -9.01
C LYS A 85 0.11 -14.80 -9.96
N ASP A 86 -0.40 -15.06 -11.17
CA ASP A 86 0.29 -15.88 -12.17
C ASP A 86 1.65 -15.26 -12.56
N GLN A 87 1.69 -13.94 -12.73
CA GLN A 87 2.94 -13.23 -13.03
C GLN A 87 3.97 -13.35 -11.90
N ILE A 88 3.56 -13.19 -10.65
CA ILE A 88 4.45 -13.32 -9.50
C ILE A 88 5.00 -14.76 -9.41
N LEU A 89 4.13 -15.76 -9.54
CA LEU A 89 4.55 -17.17 -9.53
C LEU A 89 5.47 -17.51 -10.71
N ALA A 90 5.21 -16.95 -11.89
CA ALA A 90 6.08 -17.12 -13.05
C ALA A 90 7.47 -16.51 -12.83
N LEU A 91 7.56 -15.33 -12.20
CA LEU A 91 8.85 -14.71 -11.84
C LEU A 91 9.61 -15.55 -10.80
N GLN A 92 8.92 -16.05 -9.80
CA GLN A 92 9.54 -16.95 -8.79
C GLN A 92 10.07 -18.24 -9.42
N SER A 93 9.35 -18.83 -10.37
CA SER A 93 9.80 -20.02 -11.10
C SER A 93 11.05 -19.79 -11.95
N GLN A 94 11.32 -18.53 -12.34
CA GLN A 94 12.53 -18.09 -13.03
C GLN A 94 13.71 -17.77 -12.08
N GLY A 95 13.57 -18.04 -10.78
CA GLY A 95 14.58 -17.78 -9.77
C GLY A 95 14.54 -16.37 -9.16
N LEU A 96 13.52 -15.57 -9.48
CA LEU A 96 13.31 -14.23 -8.90
C LEU A 96 12.50 -14.31 -7.60
N ALA A 97 13.03 -15.00 -6.61
CA ALA A 97 12.34 -15.30 -5.36
C ALA A 97 11.91 -14.06 -4.54
N SER A 98 12.52 -12.90 -4.76
CA SER A 98 12.12 -11.63 -4.16
C SER A 98 10.84 -11.04 -4.76
N ALA A 99 10.37 -11.53 -5.91
CA ALA A 99 9.08 -11.16 -6.49
C ALA A 99 7.96 -11.90 -5.75
N ASN A 100 7.61 -11.46 -4.54
CA ASN A 100 6.70 -12.18 -3.64
C ASN A 100 5.43 -11.39 -3.29
N ARG A 101 5.28 -10.17 -3.81
CA ARG A 101 4.11 -9.30 -3.59
C ARG A 101 3.95 -8.31 -4.71
N GLY A 102 2.75 -7.78 -4.84
CA GLY A 102 2.44 -6.77 -5.83
C GLY A 102 1.03 -6.25 -5.75
N ALA A 103 0.72 -5.27 -6.58
CA ALA A 103 -0.61 -4.71 -6.72
C ALA A 103 -0.91 -4.33 -8.18
N VAL A 104 -2.19 -4.34 -8.52
CA VAL A 104 -2.72 -3.82 -9.78
C VAL A 104 -3.90 -2.92 -9.48
N VAL A 105 -3.89 -1.71 -10.06
CA VAL A 105 -5.01 -0.77 -9.97
C VAL A 105 -5.40 -0.33 -11.37
N ALA A 106 -6.70 -0.45 -11.70
CA ALA A 106 -7.27 0.07 -12.93
C ALA A 106 -8.23 1.22 -12.62
N ILE A 107 -7.98 2.39 -13.21
CA ILE A 107 -8.76 3.60 -12.99
C ILE A 107 -9.29 4.09 -14.34
N GLU A 108 -10.59 4.40 -14.39
CA GLU A 108 -11.20 5.05 -15.55
C GLU A 108 -10.76 6.51 -15.60
N VAL A 109 -10.01 6.89 -16.62
CA VAL A 109 -9.34 8.20 -16.69
C VAL A 109 -10.31 9.38 -16.77
N ASN A 110 -11.51 9.20 -17.31
CA ASN A 110 -12.51 10.27 -17.46
C ASN A 110 -13.25 10.61 -16.17
N THR A 111 -13.37 9.66 -15.24
CA THR A 111 -14.18 9.80 -14.03
C THR A 111 -13.37 9.66 -12.74
N GLY A 112 -12.18 9.08 -12.80
CA GLY A 112 -11.37 8.71 -11.63
C GLY A 112 -11.89 7.48 -10.89
N ARG A 113 -12.89 6.76 -11.43
CA ARG A 113 -13.44 5.56 -10.79
C ARG A 113 -12.44 4.42 -10.79
N VAL A 114 -12.28 3.77 -9.64
CA VAL A 114 -11.49 2.55 -9.54
C VAL A 114 -12.33 1.39 -10.09
N ILE A 115 -11.87 0.76 -11.16
CA ILE A 115 -12.53 -0.36 -11.83
C ILE A 115 -12.02 -1.71 -11.29
N ALA A 116 -10.73 -1.77 -10.92
CA ALA A 116 -10.14 -2.92 -10.26
C ALA A 116 -9.04 -2.47 -9.31
N MET A 117 -8.87 -3.21 -8.21
CA MET A 117 -7.82 -3.02 -7.23
C MET A 117 -7.44 -4.39 -6.67
N ALA A 118 -6.36 -4.97 -7.17
CA ALA A 118 -5.86 -6.26 -6.76
C ALA A 118 -4.57 -6.13 -5.95
N SER A 119 -4.42 -6.96 -4.95
CA SER A 119 -3.24 -7.07 -4.08
C SER A 119 -2.83 -8.53 -3.99
N TYR A 120 -1.54 -8.83 -3.94
CA TYR A 120 -1.01 -10.17 -3.77
C TYR A 120 0.17 -10.16 -2.80
N PRO A 121 0.30 -11.15 -1.86
CA PRO A 121 -0.70 -12.16 -1.56
C PRO A 121 -1.98 -11.55 -1.01
N ASP A 122 -3.07 -12.28 -1.09
CA ASP A 122 -4.38 -11.91 -0.58
C ASP A 122 -4.85 -12.93 0.48
N PHE A 123 -6.04 -12.73 1.01
CA PHE A 123 -6.68 -13.63 1.96
C PHE A 123 -8.10 -13.98 1.50
N ASP A 124 -8.61 -15.11 1.96
CA ASP A 124 -10.01 -15.47 1.75
C ASP A 124 -10.89 -14.79 2.81
N PRO A 125 -11.78 -13.85 2.43
CA PRO A 125 -12.66 -13.21 3.40
C PRO A 125 -13.63 -14.19 4.09
N ASN A 126 -13.89 -15.36 3.51
CA ASN A 126 -14.71 -16.40 4.14
C ASN A 126 -14.05 -16.98 5.38
N ASP A 127 -12.73 -16.94 5.51
CA ASP A 127 -12.00 -17.32 6.73
C ASP A 127 -12.43 -16.50 7.97
N PHE A 128 -13.04 -15.33 7.75
CA PHE A 128 -13.50 -14.41 8.79
C PHE A 128 -15.04 -14.31 8.89
N ALA A 129 -15.78 -15.05 8.08
CA ALA A 129 -17.23 -14.95 8.00
C ALA A 129 -17.94 -15.48 9.26
N ILE A 130 -17.36 -16.45 9.94
CA ILE A 130 -17.91 -17.06 11.15
C ILE A 130 -16.94 -16.82 12.32
N PRO A 131 -17.41 -16.19 13.43
CA PRO A 131 -16.57 -15.99 14.60
C PRO A 131 -16.02 -17.31 15.14
N SER A 132 -14.72 -17.30 15.48
CA SER A 132 -14.01 -18.43 16.10
C SER A 132 -13.82 -19.67 15.22
N GLU A 133 -14.14 -19.63 13.93
CA GLU A 133 -13.90 -20.75 13.00
C GLU A 133 -12.58 -20.64 12.22
N LEU A 134 -11.83 -19.53 12.39
CA LEU A 134 -10.49 -19.43 11.78
C LEU A 134 -9.57 -20.51 12.35
N SER A 135 -9.06 -21.39 11.48
CA SER A 135 -8.16 -22.47 11.92
C SER A 135 -6.85 -21.91 12.48
N THR A 136 -6.18 -22.67 13.35
CA THR A 136 -4.89 -22.26 13.92
C THR A 136 -3.84 -22.05 12.83
N GLU A 137 -3.85 -22.85 11.76
CA GLU A 137 -2.95 -22.71 10.64
C GLU A 137 -3.17 -21.37 9.92
N LYS A 138 -4.44 -21.04 9.60
CA LYS A 138 -4.80 -19.77 8.97
C LYS A 138 -4.52 -18.58 9.86
N TYR A 139 -4.78 -18.72 11.17
CA TYR A 139 -4.44 -17.66 12.12
C TYR A 139 -2.93 -17.38 12.12
N ASN A 140 -2.10 -18.42 12.14
CA ASN A 140 -0.65 -18.25 12.11
C ASN A 140 -0.18 -17.68 10.75
N GLU A 141 -0.76 -18.12 9.63
CA GLU A 141 -0.45 -17.57 8.31
C GLU A 141 -0.71 -16.05 8.24
N TYR A 142 -1.84 -15.59 8.80
CA TYR A 142 -2.23 -14.19 8.69
C TYR A 142 -1.60 -13.29 9.75
N PHE A 143 -1.44 -13.77 10.99
CA PHE A 143 -1.12 -12.92 12.14
C PHE A 143 0.16 -13.30 12.88
N ASN A 144 0.65 -14.52 12.73
CA ASN A 144 1.82 -15.02 13.45
C ASN A 144 2.71 -15.90 12.55
N PRO A 145 3.21 -15.36 11.41
CA PRO A 145 4.00 -16.14 10.47
C PRO A 145 5.32 -16.61 11.09
N ASP A 146 5.78 -17.78 10.67
CA ASP A 146 7.11 -18.29 11.02
C ASP A 146 8.21 -17.51 10.26
N LEU A 147 8.58 -16.36 10.83
CA LEU A 147 9.61 -15.47 10.26
C LEU A 147 11.02 -16.09 10.30
N GLU A 148 11.25 -17.09 11.15
CA GLU A 148 12.55 -17.79 11.19
C GLU A 148 12.72 -18.67 9.94
N SER A 149 11.76 -19.57 9.71
CA SER A 149 11.77 -20.42 8.51
C SER A 149 11.69 -19.61 7.21
N PHE A 150 10.88 -18.55 7.20
CA PHE A 150 10.82 -17.64 6.06
C PHE A 150 12.17 -16.95 5.81
N GLY A 151 12.79 -16.38 6.85
CA GLY A 151 14.05 -15.63 6.73
C GLY A 151 15.20 -16.49 6.22
N VAL A 152 15.32 -17.72 6.72
CA VAL A 152 16.31 -18.68 6.21
C VAL A 152 16.10 -18.96 4.71
N LYS A 153 14.87 -19.27 4.30
CA LYS A 153 14.54 -19.50 2.89
C LYS A 153 14.77 -18.26 2.02
N HIS A 154 14.38 -17.09 2.52
CA HIS A 154 14.54 -15.83 1.81
C HIS A 154 16.01 -15.53 1.51
N ILE A 155 16.90 -15.64 2.52
CA ILE A 155 18.35 -15.42 2.34
C ILE A 155 18.93 -16.41 1.31
N GLN A 156 18.57 -17.68 1.41
CA GLN A 156 19.04 -18.72 0.49
C GLN A 156 18.58 -18.51 -0.95
N SER A 157 17.33 -18.12 -1.15
CA SER A 157 16.72 -18.01 -2.48
C SER A 157 16.98 -16.69 -3.18
N THR A 158 17.19 -15.60 -2.42
CA THR A 158 17.40 -14.25 -3.00
C THR A 158 18.87 -13.83 -3.00
N GLY A 159 19.73 -14.51 -2.23
CA GLY A 159 21.10 -14.05 -1.98
C GLY A 159 21.15 -12.73 -1.21
N ALA A 160 20.12 -12.42 -0.42
CA ALA A 160 20.06 -11.21 0.39
C ALA A 160 21.30 -11.08 1.29
N ARG A 161 21.86 -9.89 1.36
CA ARG A 161 23.00 -9.61 2.25
C ARG A 161 22.51 -9.44 3.68
N GLY A 162 23.19 -10.09 4.60
CA GLY A 162 22.90 -10.07 6.03
C GLY A 162 22.56 -11.44 6.59
N THR A 163 22.67 -11.57 7.90
CA THR A 163 22.30 -12.77 8.66
C THR A 163 20.80 -12.77 8.98
N LEU A 164 20.28 -13.91 9.42
CA LEU A 164 18.90 -14.00 9.87
C LEU A 164 18.59 -12.97 10.96
N ASP A 165 19.48 -12.81 11.95
CA ASP A 165 19.25 -11.89 13.07
C ASP A 165 19.44 -10.42 12.69
N GLU A 166 20.12 -10.10 11.62
CA GLU A 166 20.20 -8.73 11.10
C GLU A 166 18.94 -8.34 10.33
N LEU A 167 18.36 -9.26 9.56
CA LEU A 167 17.17 -9.02 8.74
C LEU A 167 15.87 -9.22 9.54
N PHE A 168 15.88 -10.22 10.42
CA PHE A 168 14.76 -10.60 11.27
C PHE A 168 15.18 -10.67 12.74
N PRO A 169 15.54 -9.55 13.39
CA PRO A 169 15.99 -9.56 14.78
C PRO A 169 14.91 -10.04 15.74
N ILE A 170 15.35 -10.51 16.92
CA ILE A 170 14.46 -10.80 18.04
C ILE A 170 14.33 -9.51 18.87
N ASN A 171 13.10 -9.11 19.16
CA ASN A 171 12.80 -7.93 19.98
C ASN A 171 12.96 -8.22 21.48
N ASP A 172 12.72 -7.22 22.33
CA ASP A 172 12.86 -7.33 23.79
C ASP A 172 11.88 -8.34 24.41
N ASP A 173 10.77 -8.64 23.72
CA ASP A 173 9.76 -9.63 24.14
C ASP A 173 10.12 -11.06 23.69
N GLY A 174 11.27 -11.25 23.05
CA GLY A 174 11.72 -12.55 22.54
C GLY A 174 11.03 -12.98 21.24
N VAL A 175 10.37 -12.07 20.54
CA VAL A 175 9.65 -12.33 19.28
C VAL A 175 10.50 -11.88 18.10
N ARG A 176 10.62 -12.75 17.08
CA ARG A 176 11.29 -12.40 15.83
C ARG A 176 10.43 -11.42 15.03
N ILE A 177 11.04 -10.33 14.57
CA ILE A 177 10.38 -9.26 13.81
C ILE A 177 10.96 -9.11 12.41
N ASP A 178 10.15 -8.70 11.45
CA ASP A 178 10.59 -8.35 10.10
C ASP A 178 11.01 -6.88 10.05
N LYS A 179 12.32 -6.65 10.16
CA LYS A 179 12.89 -5.30 10.26
C LYS A 179 12.75 -4.48 8.96
N TYR A 180 12.75 -5.16 7.82
CA TYR A 180 12.80 -4.52 6.51
C TYR A 180 11.57 -4.77 5.65
N ASP A 181 10.49 -5.28 6.25
CA ASP A 181 9.25 -5.62 5.53
C ASP A 181 9.49 -6.57 4.35
N LEU A 182 10.22 -7.67 4.62
CA LEU A 182 10.57 -8.67 3.61
C LEU A 182 9.49 -9.75 3.45
N TYR A 183 8.74 -10.04 4.52
CA TYR A 183 7.66 -11.02 4.53
C TYR A 183 6.43 -10.47 3.78
N PRO A 184 5.89 -11.20 2.77
CA PRO A 184 4.69 -10.78 2.07
C PRO A 184 3.44 -11.02 2.94
N ARG A 185 2.72 -9.94 3.28
CA ARG A 185 1.56 -9.97 4.18
C ARG A 185 0.27 -10.02 3.39
N SER A 186 -0.47 -11.12 3.50
CA SER A 186 -1.75 -11.30 2.81
C SER A 186 -2.85 -10.34 3.30
N MET A 187 -2.79 -9.90 4.57
CA MET A 187 -3.75 -8.95 5.13
C MET A 187 -3.47 -7.49 4.77
N LEU A 188 -2.35 -7.20 4.10
CA LEU A 188 -1.99 -5.85 3.67
C LEU A 188 -2.49 -5.59 2.25
N ASN A 189 -3.28 -4.52 2.07
CA ASN A 189 -3.64 -4.08 0.72
C ASN A 189 -2.48 -3.30 0.10
N TYR A 190 -1.65 -3.97 -0.68
CA TYR A 190 -0.49 -3.36 -1.32
C TYR A 190 -0.85 -2.27 -2.34
N ALA A 191 -2.09 -2.24 -2.85
CA ALA A 191 -2.54 -1.20 -3.77
C ALA A 191 -2.69 0.17 -3.08
N THR A 192 -3.02 0.20 -1.78
CA THR A 192 -3.26 1.44 -1.03
C THR A 192 -2.27 1.67 0.10
N GLN A 193 -1.54 0.65 0.53
CA GLN A 193 -0.67 0.69 1.71
C GLN A 193 0.77 0.25 1.42
N GLY A 194 1.03 -0.31 0.22
CA GLY A 194 2.36 -0.78 -0.16
C GLY A 194 3.32 0.38 -0.37
N PHE A 195 4.54 0.25 0.17
CA PHE A 195 5.64 1.16 -0.09
C PHE A 195 6.61 0.51 -1.06
N VAL A 196 6.82 1.15 -2.20
CA VAL A 196 7.83 0.72 -3.16
C VAL A 196 8.61 1.94 -3.67
N PRO A 197 9.95 1.85 -3.81
CA PRO A 197 10.70 2.87 -4.51
C PRO A 197 10.19 2.98 -5.96
N PRO A 198 9.74 4.15 -6.42
CA PRO A 198 9.14 4.29 -7.75
C PRO A 198 10.15 4.06 -8.88
N GLY A 199 11.44 4.19 -8.60
CA GLY A 199 12.49 4.06 -9.61
C GLY A 199 12.27 5.02 -10.78
N SER A 200 12.61 4.55 -12.04
CA SER A 200 12.49 5.38 -13.25
C SER A 200 11.06 5.83 -13.58
N THR A 201 10.03 5.28 -12.95
CA THR A 201 8.66 5.78 -13.11
C THR A 201 8.45 7.17 -12.50
N PHE A 202 9.38 7.63 -11.66
CA PHE A 202 9.40 8.98 -11.10
C PHE A 202 9.98 10.04 -12.04
N LYS A 203 10.68 9.66 -13.10
CA LYS A 203 11.33 10.59 -14.04
C LYS A 203 10.38 11.56 -14.74
N PRO A 204 9.17 11.17 -15.17
CA PRO A 204 8.19 12.11 -15.70
C PRO A 204 7.86 13.25 -14.73
N LEU A 205 7.76 12.96 -13.44
CA LEU A 205 7.54 13.98 -12.41
C LEU A 205 8.73 14.93 -12.31
N THR A 206 9.97 14.40 -12.32
CA THR A 206 11.18 15.23 -12.31
C THR A 206 11.27 16.11 -13.54
N ALA A 207 10.86 15.60 -14.72
CA ALA A 207 10.75 16.40 -15.94
C ALA A 207 9.74 17.55 -15.80
N VAL A 208 8.55 17.26 -15.26
CA VAL A 208 7.53 18.30 -14.98
C VAL A 208 8.08 19.37 -14.03
N ALA A 209 8.72 18.97 -12.95
CA ALA A 209 9.33 19.93 -12.02
C ALA A 209 10.38 20.81 -12.72
N GLY A 210 11.27 20.21 -13.49
CA GLY A 210 12.32 20.93 -14.23
C GLY A 210 11.76 21.92 -15.25
N LEU A 211 10.76 21.51 -16.03
CA LEU A 211 10.11 22.36 -17.03
C LEU A 211 9.28 23.50 -16.38
N MET A 212 8.48 23.18 -15.37
CA MET A 212 7.58 24.14 -14.73
C MET A 212 8.35 25.21 -13.93
N ASP A 213 9.43 24.83 -13.26
CA ASP A 213 10.31 25.80 -12.59
C ASP A 213 11.28 26.49 -13.59
N GLY A 214 11.29 26.07 -14.85
CA GLY A 214 12.18 26.62 -15.88
C GLY A 214 13.66 26.32 -15.60
N ALA A 215 13.98 25.23 -14.89
CA ALA A 215 15.35 24.74 -14.72
C ALA A 215 15.86 24.03 -15.97
N ILE A 216 14.95 23.53 -16.77
CA ILE A 216 15.17 23.03 -18.14
C ILE A 216 14.07 23.55 -19.08
N THR A 217 14.35 23.52 -20.37
CA THR A 217 13.40 23.74 -21.46
C THR A 217 13.25 22.46 -22.28
N GLU A 218 12.26 22.41 -23.18
CA GLU A 218 12.08 21.27 -24.10
C GLU A 218 13.28 21.05 -25.03
N ASN A 219 14.05 22.11 -25.31
CA ASN A 219 15.17 22.12 -26.26
C ASN A 219 16.54 21.98 -25.58
N ASP A 220 16.58 21.98 -24.25
CA ASP A 220 17.84 21.80 -23.53
C ASP A 220 18.37 20.39 -23.73
N THR A 221 19.65 20.29 -24.01
CA THR A 221 20.33 19.02 -24.21
C THR A 221 21.49 18.86 -23.25
N VAL A 222 21.80 17.62 -22.92
CA VAL A 222 23.04 17.21 -22.25
C VAL A 222 23.75 16.16 -23.09
N ASN A 223 25.07 16.08 -22.98
CA ASN A 223 25.82 15.00 -23.58
C ASN A 223 25.96 13.84 -22.57
N ASP A 224 25.02 12.92 -22.61
CA ASP A 224 24.96 11.77 -21.72
C ASP A 224 26.06 10.77 -22.07
N VAL A 225 27.07 10.69 -21.21
CA VAL A 225 28.22 9.78 -21.35
C VAL A 225 28.12 8.55 -20.45
N GLY A 226 26.97 8.36 -19.77
CA GLY A 226 26.69 7.20 -18.92
C GLY A 226 27.15 7.35 -17.48
N LEU A 227 28.14 8.19 -17.20
CA LEU A 227 28.67 8.49 -15.88
C LEU A 227 28.50 9.98 -15.61
N TRP A 228 27.89 10.33 -14.48
CA TRP A 228 27.59 11.71 -14.11
C TRP A 228 28.20 12.06 -12.76
N SER A 229 28.75 13.27 -12.64
CA SER A 229 29.23 13.84 -11.39
C SER A 229 29.07 15.35 -11.40
N SER A 230 28.98 15.97 -10.24
CA SER A 230 28.94 17.40 -10.07
C SER A 230 29.70 17.83 -8.81
N GLU A 231 29.98 19.10 -8.65
CA GLU A 231 30.56 19.67 -7.42
C GLU A 231 29.70 19.39 -6.18
N TYR A 232 28.38 19.21 -6.35
CA TYR A 232 27.43 18.92 -5.27
C TYR A 232 27.43 17.44 -4.83
N THR A 233 28.03 16.54 -5.61
CA THR A 233 28.15 15.10 -5.25
C THR A 233 29.52 14.74 -4.68
N GLY A 234 30.42 15.71 -4.57
CA GLY A 234 31.80 15.49 -4.11
C GLY A 234 32.52 14.47 -4.99
N SER A 235 33.03 13.40 -4.40
CA SER A 235 33.73 12.32 -5.14
C SER A 235 32.78 11.25 -5.69
N GLN A 236 31.47 11.35 -5.43
CA GLN A 236 30.51 10.35 -5.88
C GLN A 236 30.20 10.51 -7.37
N VAL A 237 30.34 9.40 -8.11
CA VAL A 237 29.95 9.29 -9.51
C VAL A 237 28.66 8.47 -9.57
N LEU A 238 27.62 9.05 -10.18
CA LEU A 238 26.34 8.41 -10.42
C LEU A 238 26.31 7.88 -11.86
N GLU A 239 25.48 6.87 -12.15
CA GLU A 239 25.56 6.17 -13.42
C GLU A 239 24.19 5.85 -14.02
N ASN A 240 24.14 5.76 -15.34
CA ASN A 240 23.05 5.11 -16.05
C ASN A 240 23.04 3.60 -15.81
N PHE A 241 21.93 2.95 -16.12
CA PHE A 241 21.89 1.48 -16.13
C PHE A 241 22.97 0.94 -17.06
N GLN A 242 23.78 0.01 -16.56
CA GLN A 242 24.94 -0.57 -17.25
C GLN A 242 25.98 0.46 -17.73
N LYS A 243 25.98 1.68 -17.21
CA LYS A 243 26.91 2.78 -17.57
C LYS A 243 26.83 3.20 -19.06
N ILE A 244 25.70 2.90 -19.70
CA ILE A 244 25.49 3.22 -21.12
C ILE A 244 25.26 4.73 -21.27
N GLY A 245 26.05 5.37 -22.12
CA GLY A 245 25.86 6.75 -22.56
C GLY A 245 24.91 6.82 -23.75
N HIS A 246 24.04 7.83 -23.76
CA HIS A 246 23.03 8.02 -24.81
C HIS A 246 23.35 9.19 -25.78
N GLY A 247 24.53 9.84 -25.57
CA GLY A 247 24.97 10.99 -26.37
C GLY A 247 24.08 12.22 -26.12
N VAL A 248 23.90 13.06 -27.15
CA VAL A 248 23.05 14.26 -27.06
C VAL A 248 21.61 13.86 -26.73
N THR A 249 21.14 14.30 -25.60
CA THR A 249 19.85 13.86 -25.00
C THR A 249 19.10 15.08 -24.51
N ASP A 250 17.89 15.29 -25.01
CA ASP A 250 16.87 16.21 -24.52
C ASP A 250 15.91 15.51 -23.53
N VAL A 251 14.90 16.21 -23.02
CA VAL A 251 13.95 15.66 -22.06
C VAL A 251 13.12 14.51 -22.65
N ARG A 252 12.77 14.54 -23.94
CA ARG A 252 11.98 13.49 -24.59
C ARG A 252 12.79 12.22 -24.72
N LYS A 253 14.00 12.34 -25.28
CA LYS A 253 14.93 11.21 -25.38
C LYS A 253 15.32 10.68 -24.01
N ALA A 254 15.49 11.55 -23.00
CA ALA A 254 15.80 11.13 -21.63
C ALA A 254 14.70 10.24 -21.04
N LEU A 255 13.43 10.52 -21.31
CA LEU A 255 12.31 9.67 -20.90
C LEU A 255 12.28 8.36 -21.72
N GLU A 256 12.48 8.42 -23.03
CA GLU A 256 12.49 7.27 -23.93
C GLU A 256 13.54 6.23 -23.53
N VAL A 257 14.78 6.67 -23.30
CA VAL A 257 15.92 5.78 -22.98
C VAL A 257 16.12 5.61 -21.46
N SER A 258 15.30 6.25 -20.66
CA SER A 258 15.41 6.24 -19.19
C SER A 258 16.77 6.73 -18.69
N SER A 259 17.32 7.83 -19.25
CA SER A 259 18.60 8.40 -18.88
C SER A 259 18.60 8.88 -17.41
N ASN A 260 19.40 8.29 -16.55
CA ASN A 260 19.63 8.82 -15.20
C ASN A 260 20.46 10.11 -15.28
N TYR A 261 21.44 10.16 -16.18
CA TYR A 261 22.33 11.29 -16.38
C TYR A 261 21.55 12.62 -16.55
N PHE A 262 20.57 12.63 -17.47
CA PHE A 262 19.75 13.80 -17.73
C PHE A 262 18.96 14.24 -16.48
N PHE A 263 18.42 13.30 -15.73
CA PHE A 263 17.61 13.61 -14.55
C PHE A 263 18.44 13.98 -13.31
N TYR A 264 19.68 13.50 -13.18
CA TYR A 264 20.62 14.03 -12.18
C TYR A 264 20.95 15.49 -12.50
N GLU A 265 21.25 15.80 -13.75
CA GLU A 265 21.50 17.17 -14.20
C GLU A 265 20.28 18.07 -13.95
N THR A 266 19.08 17.60 -14.28
CA THR A 266 17.82 18.33 -14.04
C THR A 266 17.64 18.62 -12.54
N ALA A 267 17.90 17.65 -11.68
CA ALA A 267 17.77 17.80 -10.22
C ALA A 267 18.73 18.87 -9.67
N ILE A 268 19.99 18.87 -10.14
CA ILE A 268 20.97 19.89 -9.73
C ILE A 268 20.59 21.26 -10.26
N ARG A 269 20.12 21.39 -11.49
CA ARG A 269 19.64 22.67 -12.03
C ARG A 269 18.46 23.22 -11.23
N LEU A 270 17.52 22.36 -10.83
CA LEU A 270 16.43 22.72 -9.93
C LEU A 270 16.94 23.20 -8.58
N TYR A 271 17.89 22.49 -7.98
CA TYR A 271 18.50 22.83 -6.71
C TYR A 271 19.18 24.20 -6.75
N VAL A 272 20.03 24.43 -7.76
CA VAL A 272 20.76 25.69 -7.95
C VAL A 272 19.80 26.86 -8.21
N LYS A 273 18.82 26.65 -9.11
CA LYS A 273 17.82 27.67 -9.46
C LYS A 273 16.98 28.11 -8.27
N ASN A 274 16.69 27.19 -7.37
CA ASN A 274 15.91 27.47 -6.15
C ASN A 274 16.76 27.91 -4.95
N GLY A 275 17.99 28.37 -5.19
CA GLY A 275 18.84 29.03 -4.19
C GLY A 275 19.89 28.17 -3.53
N ALA A 276 20.05 26.90 -3.95
CA ALA A 276 21.09 25.96 -3.49
C ALA A 276 21.18 25.82 -1.96
N ASN A 277 20.02 25.78 -1.30
CA ASN A 277 19.88 25.69 0.15
C ASN A 277 18.97 24.48 0.53
N ILE A 278 18.71 24.30 1.82
CA ILE A 278 17.91 23.17 2.32
C ILE A 278 16.48 23.17 1.77
N ASP A 279 15.87 24.35 1.57
CA ASP A 279 14.51 24.45 1.03
C ASP A 279 14.46 24.07 -0.46
N ALA A 280 15.57 24.28 -1.17
CA ALA A 280 15.70 23.89 -2.57
C ALA A 280 15.68 22.36 -2.77
N LEU A 281 16.00 21.57 -1.75
CA LEU A 281 15.88 20.11 -1.80
C LEU A 281 14.43 19.66 -1.98
N ASN A 282 13.46 20.47 -1.56
CA ASN A 282 12.04 20.21 -1.73
C ASN A 282 11.49 20.58 -3.12
N SER A 283 12.35 21.02 -4.05
CA SER A 283 11.90 21.49 -5.38
C SER A 283 11.12 20.44 -6.15
N ILE A 284 11.56 19.19 -6.13
CA ILE A 284 10.86 18.08 -6.75
C ILE A 284 9.68 17.62 -5.90
N ALA A 285 9.86 17.57 -4.57
CA ALA A 285 8.82 17.13 -3.63
C ALA A 285 7.55 17.99 -3.73
N ARG A 286 7.68 19.31 -3.93
CA ARG A 286 6.53 20.22 -4.12
C ARG A 286 5.65 19.83 -5.30
N TYR A 287 6.24 19.30 -6.37
CA TYR A 287 5.46 18.76 -7.51
C TYR A 287 4.91 17.37 -7.20
N ALA A 288 5.68 16.51 -6.53
CA ALA A 288 5.22 15.20 -6.09
C ALA A 288 3.93 15.29 -5.26
N TRP A 289 3.88 16.19 -4.29
CA TRP A 289 2.68 16.42 -3.45
C TRP A 289 1.45 16.84 -4.27
N LYS A 290 1.63 17.63 -5.34
CA LYS A 290 0.52 18.00 -6.24
C LYS A 290 -0.04 16.82 -7.03
N PHE A 291 0.75 15.77 -7.23
CA PHE A 291 0.35 14.51 -7.85
C PHE A 291 -0.08 13.44 -6.83
N GLY A 292 -0.16 13.79 -5.54
CA GLY A 292 -0.54 12.84 -4.49
C GLY A 292 0.57 11.86 -4.12
N LEU A 293 1.83 12.16 -4.45
CA LEU A 293 2.98 11.35 -4.08
C LEU A 293 3.66 11.97 -2.86
N GLY A 294 3.49 11.34 -1.70
CA GLY A 294 3.89 11.92 -0.42
C GLY A 294 2.94 13.03 0.06
N VAL A 295 3.21 13.54 1.26
CA VAL A 295 2.44 14.62 1.90
C VAL A 295 3.40 15.64 2.48
N GLU A 296 3.15 16.91 2.20
CA GLU A 296 3.90 18.01 2.81
C GLU A 296 3.70 18.00 4.33
N GLN A 297 4.78 18.25 5.08
CA GLN A 297 4.75 18.23 6.54
C GLN A 297 3.63 19.14 7.10
N GLY A 298 2.83 18.59 8.00
CA GLY A 298 1.70 19.28 8.64
C GLY A 298 0.44 19.41 7.78
N LYS A 299 0.41 18.79 6.58
CA LYS A 299 -0.76 18.72 5.71
C LYS A 299 -1.31 17.29 5.65
N THR A 300 -2.53 17.15 5.17
CA THR A 300 -3.19 15.88 4.85
C THR A 300 -3.48 15.83 3.36
N ALA A 301 -3.49 14.65 2.79
CA ALA A 301 -3.90 14.40 1.41
C ALA A 301 -5.01 13.34 1.37
N SER A 302 -5.79 13.34 0.32
CA SER A 302 -6.77 12.31 0.02
C SER A 302 -7.01 12.24 -1.48
N THR A 303 -7.08 11.03 -2.03
CA THR A 303 -7.53 10.80 -3.41
C THR A 303 -9.05 10.81 -3.52
N GLY A 304 -9.76 10.84 -2.40
CA GLY A 304 -11.21 10.68 -2.34
C GLY A 304 -11.67 9.22 -2.29
N ILE A 305 -10.76 8.25 -2.26
CA ILE A 305 -11.09 6.86 -2.00
C ILE A 305 -11.59 6.70 -0.54
N GLN A 306 -12.55 5.84 -0.31
CA GLN A 306 -13.18 5.69 1.01
C GLN A 306 -12.45 4.72 1.94
N ILE A 307 -11.55 3.89 1.42
CA ILE A 307 -10.72 2.99 2.23
C ILE A 307 -9.41 3.67 2.61
N TYR A 308 -8.72 3.10 3.60
CA TYR A 308 -7.42 3.62 4.05
C TYR A 308 -6.38 3.61 2.94
N GLU A 309 -5.69 4.72 2.77
CA GLU A 309 -4.62 4.92 1.79
C GLU A 309 -3.38 5.52 2.43
N ASN A 310 -2.21 5.23 1.85
CA ASN A 310 -0.94 5.75 2.29
C ASN A 310 -0.22 6.43 1.11
N PHE A 311 0.11 7.70 1.27
CA PHE A 311 0.71 8.53 0.22
C PHE A 311 2.23 8.36 0.08
N GLY A 312 2.85 7.57 0.94
CA GLY A 312 4.31 7.44 0.95
C GLY A 312 5.02 8.67 1.51
N GLN A 313 6.33 8.71 1.27
CA GLN A 313 7.23 9.79 1.67
C GLN A 313 7.99 10.31 0.45
N THR A 314 8.16 11.61 0.38
CA THR A 314 8.97 12.30 -0.64
C THR A 314 9.97 13.24 0.01
#